data_e1e1d8fe5b94be409365bbbb1e5de33a
#
_entry.id   e1e1d8fe5b94be409365bbbb1e5de33a
#
_cell.length_a   1.000
_cell.length_b   1.000
_cell.length_c   1.000
_cell.angle_alpha   90.00
_cell.angle_beta   90.00
_cell.angle_gamma   90.00
#
_symmetry.space_group_name_H-M   'P 1'
#
loop_
_entity.id
_entity.type
_entity.pdbx_description
1 polymer ?
#
loop_
_entity_poly.entity_id
_entity_poly.type
_entity_poly.pdbx_seq_one_letter_code
_entity_poly.pdbx_strand_id
1 'polypeptide(L)'
;MSFDFNEENKETLALFPELAKMLSDLPNYQVINETLLRGGQPTRDGFTRLRGEGVKTVVNLREETGQILEEEKLVQILGLNYESIPLNPFHRPGHESVLRFLEIVLEPENQPVFVHCLHGQDRTGMMVGIYRMVVDGFDFKTSFNEMLALGFHQEFTYLTETARSYEGKNHRDLLQK
;
A
#
# COMPACT_ATOMS: atom_id res chain seq x y z
N MET A 1 -1.07 0.37 14.85
CA MET A 1 -2.18 0.92 15.66
C MET A 1 -3.27 1.33 14.70
N SER A 2 -4.38 0.60 14.65
CA SER A 2 -5.58 1.08 13.98
C SER A 2 -6.16 2.17 14.86
N PHE A 3 -6.26 3.40 14.36
CA PHE A 3 -7.05 4.42 15.02
C PHE A 3 -8.52 4.02 14.85
N ASP A 4 -9.10 3.53 15.92
CA ASP A 4 -10.53 3.29 16.02
C ASP A 4 -11.20 4.68 16.09
N PHE A 5 -11.92 5.05 15.02
CA PHE A 5 -12.64 6.33 14.96
C PHE A 5 -13.93 6.23 15.77
N ASN A 6 -13.81 6.09 17.09
CA ASN A 6 -14.92 6.25 18.00
C ASN A 6 -15.31 7.74 18.15
N GLU A 7 -16.43 8.02 18.80
CA GLU A 7 -16.95 9.39 18.99
C GLU A 7 -15.93 10.32 19.68
N GLU A 8 -15.19 9.79 20.64
CA GLU A 8 -14.16 10.51 21.40
C GLU A 8 -13.00 10.99 20.53
N ASN A 9 -12.61 10.19 19.52
CA ASN A 9 -11.61 10.56 18.54
C ASN A 9 -12.10 11.63 17.57
N LYS A 10 -13.42 11.65 17.25
CA LYS A 10 -14.01 12.70 16.41
C LYS A 10 -13.99 14.07 17.10
N GLU A 11 -14.32 14.12 18.40
CA GLU A 11 -14.24 15.35 19.16
C GLU A 11 -12.79 15.86 19.27
N THR A 12 -11.85 14.97 19.51
CA THR A 12 -10.42 15.32 19.57
C THR A 12 -9.91 15.83 18.22
N LEU A 13 -10.28 15.19 17.11
CA LEU A 13 -9.89 15.65 15.77
C LEU A 13 -10.51 16.98 15.38
N ALA A 14 -11.70 17.33 15.90
CA ALA A 14 -12.30 18.64 15.69
C ALA A 14 -11.46 19.80 16.28
N LEU A 15 -10.63 19.50 17.29
CA LEU A 15 -9.69 20.46 17.88
C LEU A 15 -8.41 20.65 17.03
N PHE A 16 -8.15 19.73 16.09
CA PHE A 16 -6.94 19.73 15.24
C PHE A 16 -7.33 19.58 13.77
N PRO A 17 -7.93 20.59 13.14
CA PRO A 17 -8.47 20.48 11.78
C PRO A 17 -7.42 20.13 10.72
N GLU A 18 -6.19 20.58 10.88
CA GLU A 18 -5.09 20.22 9.98
C GLU A 18 -4.73 18.73 10.07
N LEU A 19 -4.72 18.18 11.28
CA LEU A 19 -4.49 16.74 11.48
C LEU A 19 -5.65 15.91 10.91
N ALA A 20 -6.89 16.33 11.15
CA ALA A 20 -8.08 15.68 10.61
C ALA A 20 -8.05 15.67 9.08
N LYS A 21 -7.71 16.79 8.45
CA LYS A 21 -7.55 16.90 7.00
C LYS A 21 -6.46 15.97 6.49
N MET A 22 -5.32 15.96 7.16
CA MET A 22 -4.18 15.10 6.82
C MET A 22 -4.56 13.62 6.82
N LEU A 23 -5.29 13.16 7.84
CA LEU A 23 -5.75 11.77 7.95
C LEU A 23 -6.79 11.42 6.87
N SER A 24 -7.62 12.38 6.45
CA SER A 24 -8.58 12.18 5.36
C SER A 24 -7.93 12.19 3.98
N ASP A 25 -6.87 12.98 3.79
CA ASP A 25 -6.14 13.08 2.52
C ASP A 25 -5.27 11.84 2.23
N LEU A 26 -4.79 11.17 3.28
CA LEU A 26 -3.97 9.96 3.22
C LEU A 26 -4.51 8.91 4.22
N PRO A 27 -5.64 8.27 3.91
CA PRO A 27 -6.24 7.30 4.81
C PRO A 27 -5.32 6.10 5.01
N ASN A 28 -5.28 5.59 6.24
CA ASN A 28 -4.47 4.44 6.66
C ASN A 28 -2.97 4.55 6.28
N TYR A 29 -2.45 5.78 6.29
CA TYR A 29 -1.07 6.07 5.92
C TYR A 29 -0.08 5.50 6.94
N GLN A 30 0.94 4.79 6.44
CA GLN A 30 2.03 4.23 7.25
C GLN A 30 3.35 4.31 6.49
N VAL A 31 4.42 4.63 7.20
CA VAL A 31 5.79 4.49 6.73
C VAL A 31 6.28 3.08 7.11
N ILE A 32 6.58 2.26 6.12
CA ILE A 32 7.11 0.91 6.31
C ILE A 32 8.60 0.97 6.62
N ASN A 33 9.31 1.73 5.80
CA ASN A 33 10.73 2.09 5.97
C ASN A 33 11.04 3.32 5.11
N GLU A 34 12.32 3.69 4.98
CA GLU A 34 12.75 4.86 4.21
C GLU A 34 12.42 4.79 2.71
N THR A 35 12.15 3.60 2.18
CA THR A 35 11.94 3.37 0.74
C THR A 35 10.51 2.98 0.36
N LEU A 36 9.70 2.61 1.35
CA LEU A 36 8.34 2.12 1.13
C LEU A 36 7.34 2.71 2.12
N LEU A 37 6.28 3.30 1.57
CA LEU A 37 5.14 3.86 2.29
C LEU A 37 3.86 3.19 1.77
N ARG A 38 2.82 3.16 2.60
CA ARG A 38 1.53 2.56 2.23
C ARG A 38 0.35 3.39 2.70
N GLY A 39 -0.81 3.18 2.10
CA GLY A 39 -2.06 3.80 2.53
C GLY A 39 -3.26 3.36 1.70
N GLY A 40 -4.38 4.04 1.92
CA GLY A 40 -5.56 4.00 1.08
C GLY A 40 -5.50 5.06 -0.01
N GLN A 41 -6.60 5.19 -0.75
CA GLN A 41 -6.71 6.14 -1.87
C GLN A 41 -6.45 7.57 -1.42
N PRO A 42 -5.36 8.20 -1.87
CA PRO A 42 -5.12 9.61 -1.58
C PRO A 42 -6.12 10.53 -2.26
N THR A 43 -6.41 11.67 -1.65
CA THR A 43 -6.98 12.82 -2.36
C THR A 43 -5.90 13.50 -3.22
N ARG A 44 -6.30 14.51 -4.01
CA ARG A 44 -5.33 15.34 -4.74
C ARG A 44 -4.31 16.00 -3.81
N ASP A 45 -4.77 16.50 -2.66
CA ASP A 45 -3.91 17.12 -1.65
C ASP A 45 -2.99 16.06 -1.00
N GLY A 46 -3.50 14.83 -0.82
CA GLY A 46 -2.70 13.68 -0.37
C GLY A 46 -1.54 13.38 -1.31
N PHE A 47 -1.77 13.33 -2.63
CA PHE A 47 -0.69 13.17 -3.60
C PHE A 47 0.31 14.34 -3.61
N THR A 48 -0.19 15.57 -3.47
CA THR A 48 0.68 16.76 -3.37
C THR A 48 1.59 16.65 -2.14
N ARG A 49 1.05 16.17 -1.04
CA ARG A 49 1.79 15.94 0.20
C ARG A 49 2.84 14.84 0.03
N LEU A 50 2.47 13.68 -0.53
CA LEU A 50 3.42 12.59 -0.81
C LEU A 50 4.61 13.08 -1.63
N ARG A 51 4.35 13.90 -2.66
CA ARG A 51 5.42 14.55 -3.42
C ARG A 51 6.29 15.43 -2.53
N GLY A 52 5.69 16.23 -1.65
CA GLY A 52 6.42 17.10 -0.70
C GLY A 52 7.27 16.32 0.30
N GLU A 53 6.87 15.11 0.64
CA GLU A 53 7.62 14.17 1.49
C GLU A 53 8.71 13.38 0.72
N GLY A 54 8.87 13.65 -0.58
CA GLY A 54 9.93 13.08 -1.41
C GLY A 54 9.59 11.76 -2.09
N VAL A 55 8.32 11.31 -2.03
CA VAL A 55 7.87 10.13 -2.80
C VAL A 55 8.16 10.35 -4.28
N LYS A 56 8.70 9.34 -4.95
CA LYS A 56 8.99 9.37 -6.40
C LYS A 56 7.98 8.59 -7.23
N THR A 57 7.47 7.48 -6.69
CA THR A 57 6.61 6.56 -7.44
C THR A 57 5.35 6.20 -6.64
N VAL A 58 4.22 6.21 -7.31
CA VAL A 58 2.94 5.74 -6.79
C VAL A 58 2.59 4.41 -7.45
N VAL A 59 2.26 3.40 -6.64
CA VAL A 59 1.73 2.10 -7.10
C VAL A 59 0.27 1.99 -6.72
N ASN A 60 -0.61 1.93 -7.71
CA ASN A 60 -2.05 1.76 -7.54
C ASN A 60 -2.45 0.29 -7.74
N LEU A 61 -3.05 -0.32 -6.72
CA LEU A 61 -3.53 -1.71 -6.75
C LEU A 61 -5.03 -1.82 -7.07
N ARG A 62 -5.71 -0.71 -7.36
CA ARG A 62 -7.12 -0.69 -7.74
C ARG A 62 -7.31 -1.21 -9.17
N GLU A 63 -8.52 -1.73 -9.47
CA GLU A 63 -8.82 -2.34 -10.77
C GLU A 63 -9.79 -1.52 -11.64
N GLU A 64 -10.36 -0.44 -11.11
CA GLU A 64 -11.33 0.39 -11.82
C GLU A 64 -10.62 1.25 -12.87
N THR A 65 -10.77 0.89 -14.14
CA THR A 65 -10.04 1.50 -15.26
C THR A 65 -10.17 3.03 -15.33
N GLY A 66 -11.36 3.56 -15.10
CA GLY A 66 -11.57 5.03 -15.11
C GLY A 66 -10.77 5.72 -14.02
N GLN A 67 -10.78 5.17 -12.81
CA GLN A 67 -10.02 5.68 -11.68
C GLN A 67 -8.50 5.61 -11.94
N ILE A 68 -8.02 4.51 -12.50
CA ILE A 68 -6.60 4.33 -12.86
C ILE A 68 -6.14 5.43 -13.82
N LEU A 69 -6.90 5.67 -14.89
CA LEU A 69 -6.54 6.67 -15.90
C LEU A 69 -6.59 8.11 -15.39
N GLU A 70 -7.55 8.43 -14.53
CA GLU A 70 -7.64 9.76 -13.91
C GLU A 70 -6.49 10.00 -12.93
N GLU A 71 -6.17 9.01 -12.12
CA GLU A 71 -5.08 9.08 -11.16
C GLU A 71 -3.72 9.17 -11.84
N GLU A 72 -3.48 8.35 -12.88
CA GLU A 72 -2.25 8.41 -13.66
C GLU A 72 -1.96 9.83 -14.15
N LYS A 73 -2.96 10.49 -14.75
CA LYS A 73 -2.83 11.88 -15.23
C LYS A 73 -2.49 12.83 -14.09
N LEU A 74 -3.19 12.71 -12.95
CA LEU A 74 -2.97 13.58 -11.80
C LEU A 74 -1.55 13.40 -11.24
N VAL A 75 -1.13 12.15 -11.04
CA VAL A 75 0.17 11.79 -10.47
C VAL A 75 1.32 12.28 -11.38
N GLN A 76 1.15 12.10 -12.71
CA GLN A 76 2.14 12.58 -13.70
C GLN A 76 2.22 14.11 -13.74
N ILE A 77 1.10 14.83 -13.65
CA ILE A 77 1.07 16.30 -13.55
C ILE A 77 1.85 16.78 -12.31
N LEU A 78 1.77 16.03 -11.22
CA LEU A 78 2.53 16.32 -10.00
C LEU A 78 4.03 15.95 -10.11
N GLY A 79 4.46 15.36 -11.23
CA GLY A 79 5.85 14.98 -11.46
C GLY A 79 6.28 13.70 -10.73
N LEU A 80 5.32 12.84 -10.38
CA LEU A 80 5.56 11.52 -9.80
C LEU A 80 5.47 10.44 -10.89
N ASN A 81 6.21 9.35 -10.72
CA ASN A 81 6.03 8.15 -11.52
C ASN A 81 4.76 7.42 -11.08
N TYR A 82 4.11 6.76 -12.03
CA TYR A 82 2.87 6.01 -11.78
C TYR A 82 2.97 4.59 -12.31
N GLU A 83 2.60 3.63 -11.49
CA GLU A 83 2.54 2.21 -11.81
C GLU A 83 1.19 1.65 -11.38
N SER A 84 0.55 0.90 -12.26
CA SER A 84 -0.72 0.23 -11.97
C SER A 84 -0.53 -1.28 -11.96
N ILE A 85 -0.95 -1.92 -10.87
CA ILE A 85 -1.00 -3.37 -10.70
C ILE A 85 -2.42 -3.73 -10.27
N PRO A 86 -3.38 -3.83 -11.20
CA PRO A 86 -4.78 -4.06 -10.86
C PRO A 86 -4.98 -5.41 -10.16
N LEU A 87 -5.58 -5.38 -8.98
CA LEU A 87 -5.91 -6.57 -8.19
C LEU A 87 -7.39 -6.58 -7.84
N ASN A 88 -8.05 -7.70 -8.13
CA ASN A 88 -9.39 -7.98 -7.63
C ASN A 88 -9.28 -8.69 -6.26
N PRO A 89 -9.87 -8.16 -5.16
CA PRO A 89 -9.73 -8.78 -3.84
C PRO A 89 -10.47 -10.12 -3.69
N PHE A 90 -11.38 -10.43 -4.61
CA PHE A 90 -12.16 -11.68 -4.61
C PHE A 90 -11.55 -12.78 -5.47
N HIS A 91 -10.45 -12.50 -6.16
CA HIS A 91 -9.74 -13.48 -6.98
C HIS A 91 -8.32 -13.68 -6.45
N ARG A 92 -7.75 -14.85 -6.74
CA ARG A 92 -6.35 -15.12 -6.41
C ARG A 92 -5.44 -14.24 -7.26
N PRO A 93 -4.59 -13.39 -6.65
CA PRO A 93 -3.61 -12.61 -7.39
C PRO A 93 -2.61 -13.50 -8.14
N GLY A 94 -2.26 -13.09 -9.36
CA GLY A 94 -1.23 -13.76 -10.13
C GLY A 94 0.17 -13.57 -9.53
N HIS A 95 1.04 -14.55 -9.73
CA HIS A 95 2.44 -14.45 -9.30
C HIS A 95 3.16 -13.26 -9.96
N GLU A 96 2.85 -12.99 -11.22
CA GLU A 96 3.42 -11.86 -11.98
C GLU A 96 3.13 -10.50 -11.32
N SER A 97 1.94 -10.34 -10.73
CA SER A 97 1.59 -9.10 -10.01
C SER A 97 2.48 -8.88 -8.79
N VAL A 98 2.80 -9.95 -8.07
CA VAL A 98 3.71 -9.88 -6.91
C VAL A 98 5.14 -9.58 -7.37
N LEU A 99 5.62 -10.27 -8.41
CA LEU A 99 6.96 -10.01 -8.96
C LEU A 99 7.08 -8.57 -9.45
N ARG A 100 6.07 -8.08 -10.20
CA ARG A 100 6.06 -6.68 -10.67
C ARG A 100 6.11 -5.68 -9.52
N PHE A 101 5.34 -5.92 -8.46
CA PHE A 101 5.39 -5.09 -7.26
C PHE A 101 6.80 -5.07 -6.64
N LEU A 102 7.41 -6.24 -6.45
CA LEU A 102 8.76 -6.34 -5.89
C LEU A 102 9.81 -5.67 -6.78
N GLU A 103 9.74 -5.83 -8.10
CA GLU A 103 10.62 -5.13 -9.05
C GLU A 103 10.53 -3.61 -8.88
N ILE A 104 9.30 -3.07 -8.78
CA ILE A 104 9.09 -1.62 -8.64
C ILE A 104 9.64 -1.10 -7.32
N VAL A 105 9.28 -1.74 -6.20
CA VAL A 105 9.63 -1.21 -4.86
C VAL A 105 11.09 -1.41 -4.49
N LEU A 106 11.78 -2.34 -5.12
CA LEU A 106 13.19 -2.62 -4.89
C LEU A 106 14.12 -1.86 -5.85
N GLU A 107 13.57 -1.25 -6.93
CA GLU A 107 14.36 -0.42 -7.85
C GLU A 107 14.71 0.93 -7.20
N PRO A 108 16.00 1.25 -6.95
CA PRO A 108 16.41 2.47 -6.28
C PRO A 108 15.92 3.76 -6.95
N GLU A 109 15.80 3.76 -8.28
CA GLU A 109 15.34 4.93 -9.04
C GLU A 109 13.86 5.26 -8.76
N ASN A 110 13.07 4.27 -8.34
CA ASN A 110 11.66 4.45 -8.00
C ASN A 110 11.43 4.94 -6.57
N GLN A 111 12.42 4.82 -5.69
CA GLN A 111 12.27 5.02 -4.25
C GLN A 111 12.35 6.50 -3.83
N PRO A 112 11.61 6.91 -2.82
CA PRO A 112 10.59 6.18 -2.06
C PRO A 112 9.32 5.88 -2.87
N VAL A 113 8.72 4.69 -2.65
CA VAL A 113 7.49 4.25 -3.30
C VAL A 113 6.31 4.34 -2.33
N PHE A 114 5.18 4.86 -2.79
CA PHE A 114 3.92 4.79 -2.07
C PHE A 114 2.97 3.80 -2.76
N VAL A 115 2.54 2.78 -2.04
CA VAL A 115 1.58 1.76 -2.54
C VAL A 115 0.22 1.93 -1.87
N HIS A 116 -0.86 1.88 -2.67
CA HIS A 116 -2.21 1.98 -2.16
C HIS A 116 -3.23 1.13 -2.92
N CYS A 117 -4.37 0.92 -2.27
CA CYS A 117 -5.62 0.48 -2.87
C CYS A 117 -6.75 1.43 -2.46
N LEU A 118 -8.00 1.00 -2.35
CA LEU A 118 -9.08 1.89 -1.92
C LEU A 118 -8.96 2.27 -0.44
N HIS A 119 -8.88 1.28 0.46
CA HIS A 119 -8.82 1.50 1.91
C HIS A 119 -7.41 1.36 2.50
N GLY A 120 -6.44 0.88 1.73
CA GLY A 120 -5.09 0.60 2.21
C GLY A 120 -5.01 -0.58 3.18
N GLN A 121 -6.01 -1.46 3.20
CA GLN A 121 -6.16 -2.56 4.15
C GLN A 121 -5.80 -3.91 3.53
N ASP A 122 -6.53 -4.34 2.49
CA ASP A 122 -6.50 -5.72 2.02
C ASP A 122 -5.47 -5.97 0.91
N ARG A 123 -5.65 -5.40 -0.29
CA ARG A 123 -4.70 -5.54 -1.40
C ARG A 123 -3.34 -4.97 -1.03
N THR A 124 -3.32 -3.81 -0.44
CA THR A 124 -2.10 -3.17 0.09
C THR A 124 -1.49 -4.00 1.22
N GLY A 125 -2.32 -4.48 2.15
CA GLY A 125 -1.89 -5.34 3.25
C GLY A 125 -1.18 -6.60 2.77
N MET A 126 -1.78 -7.30 1.79
CA MET A 126 -1.18 -8.49 1.18
C MET A 126 0.18 -8.18 0.55
N MET A 127 0.28 -7.15 -0.32
CA MET A 127 1.53 -6.83 -1.01
C MET A 127 2.64 -6.41 -0.06
N VAL A 128 2.33 -5.55 0.94
CA VAL A 128 3.31 -5.16 1.95
C VAL A 128 3.65 -6.32 2.87
N GLY A 129 2.68 -7.18 3.21
CA GLY A 129 2.93 -8.40 3.97
C GLY A 129 3.90 -9.36 3.28
N ILE A 130 3.75 -9.53 1.96
CA ILE A 130 4.71 -10.30 1.15
C ILE A 130 6.09 -9.64 1.18
N TYR A 131 6.16 -8.32 0.98
CA TYR A 131 7.43 -7.58 1.08
C TYR A 131 8.12 -7.83 2.42
N ARG A 132 7.39 -7.74 3.55
CA ARG A 132 7.93 -8.03 4.88
C ARG A 132 8.56 -9.43 4.98
N MET A 133 7.91 -10.44 4.36
CA MET A 133 8.43 -11.81 4.39
C MET A 133 9.66 -12.00 3.49
N VAL A 134 9.59 -11.54 2.24
CA VAL A 134 10.61 -11.87 1.23
C VAL A 134 11.81 -10.91 1.25
N VAL A 135 11.65 -9.70 1.78
CA VAL A 135 12.71 -8.68 1.87
C VAL A 135 13.22 -8.54 3.30
N ASP A 136 12.30 -8.35 4.27
CA ASP A 136 12.66 -8.11 5.68
C ASP A 136 12.85 -9.41 6.48
N GLY A 137 12.49 -10.56 5.92
CA GLY A 137 12.68 -11.88 6.53
C GLY A 137 11.67 -12.21 7.63
N PHE A 138 10.52 -11.55 7.66
CA PHE A 138 9.45 -11.87 8.61
C PHE A 138 8.89 -13.27 8.33
N ASP A 139 8.47 -13.99 9.39
CA ASP A 139 7.60 -15.14 9.24
C ASP A 139 6.16 -14.69 8.89
N PHE A 140 5.34 -15.62 8.43
CA PHE A 140 3.96 -15.31 8.07
C PHE A 140 3.17 -14.77 9.27
N LYS A 141 3.36 -15.33 10.46
CA LYS A 141 2.63 -14.91 11.66
C LYS A 141 2.87 -13.44 12.00
N THR A 142 4.13 -13.02 11.98
CA THR A 142 4.53 -11.63 12.27
C THR A 142 3.98 -10.68 11.22
N SER A 143 4.13 -11.03 9.95
CA SER A 143 3.60 -10.25 8.83
C SER A 143 2.07 -10.17 8.85
N PHE A 144 1.39 -11.27 9.12
CA PHE A 144 -0.07 -11.32 9.18
C PHE A 144 -0.64 -10.52 10.35
N ASN A 145 0.02 -10.53 11.51
CA ASN A 145 -0.35 -9.68 12.64
C ASN A 145 -0.25 -8.19 12.29
N GLU A 146 0.79 -7.77 11.55
CA GLU A 146 0.89 -6.39 11.04
C GLU A 146 -0.25 -6.08 10.06
N MET A 147 -0.58 -7.00 9.14
CA MET A 147 -1.71 -6.84 8.23
C MET A 147 -3.02 -6.62 9.01
N LEU A 148 -3.31 -7.46 10.01
CA LEU A 148 -4.51 -7.36 10.85
C LEU A 148 -4.54 -6.03 11.62
N ALA A 149 -3.43 -5.61 12.20
CA ALA A 149 -3.32 -4.36 12.95
C ALA A 149 -3.61 -3.12 12.06
N LEU A 150 -3.42 -3.25 10.75
CA LEU A 150 -3.69 -2.20 9.76
C LEU A 150 -5.01 -2.41 9.01
N GLY A 151 -5.91 -3.24 9.55
CA GLY A 151 -7.29 -3.37 9.10
C GLY A 151 -7.54 -4.43 8.02
N PHE A 152 -6.62 -5.36 7.81
CA PHE A 152 -6.82 -6.46 6.86
C PHE A 152 -7.99 -7.35 7.29
N HIS A 153 -8.86 -7.70 6.32
CA HIS A 153 -10.02 -8.56 6.53
C HIS A 153 -9.71 -10.01 6.16
N GLN A 154 -9.77 -10.90 7.15
CA GLN A 154 -9.43 -12.32 6.99
C GLN A 154 -10.36 -13.06 6.02
N GLU A 155 -11.54 -12.52 5.76
CA GLU A 155 -12.53 -13.03 4.83
C GLU A 155 -12.03 -13.05 3.38
N PHE A 156 -11.04 -12.23 3.04
CA PHE A 156 -10.33 -12.30 1.77
C PHE A 156 -9.34 -13.46 1.75
N THR A 157 -9.87 -14.70 1.73
CA THR A 157 -9.07 -15.93 1.84
C THR A 157 -8.03 -16.07 0.75
N TYR A 158 -8.32 -15.65 -0.50
CA TYR A 158 -7.33 -15.68 -1.59
C TYR A 158 -6.15 -14.76 -1.35
N LEU A 159 -6.36 -13.59 -0.74
CA LEU A 159 -5.27 -12.68 -0.39
C LEU A 159 -4.42 -13.27 0.76
N THR A 160 -5.06 -13.85 1.78
CA THR A 160 -4.39 -14.51 2.90
C THR A 160 -3.54 -15.69 2.43
N GLU A 161 -4.11 -16.57 1.60
CA GLU A 161 -3.41 -17.73 1.05
C GLU A 161 -2.26 -17.32 0.13
N THR A 162 -2.46 -16.27 -0.68
CA THR A 162 -1.39 -15.74 -1.53
C THR A 162 -0.25 -15.21 -0.68
N ALA A 163 -0.52 -14.38 0.33
CA ALA A 163 0.53 -13.91 1.24
C ALA A 163 1.27 -15.08 1.88
N ARG A 164 0.56 -16.05 2.47
CA ARG A 164 1.14 -17.23 3.11
C ARG A 164 2.06 -18.03 2.19
N SER A 165 1.76 -18.09 0.90
CA SER A 165 2.57 -18.84 -0.08
C SER A 165 3.97 -18.28 -0.31
N TYR A 166 4.24 -17.07 0.19
CA TYR A 166 5.56 -16.42 0.11
C TYR A 166 6.41 -16.56 1.37
N GLU A 167 5.89 -17.19 2.42
CA GLU A 167 6.68 -17.48 3.62
C GLU A 167 7.92 -18.31 3.28
N GLY A 168 9.07 -17.93 3.82
CA GLY A 168 10.34 -18.60 3.59
C GLY A 168 10.97 -18.34 2.23
N LYS A 169 10.33 -17.57 1.34
CA LYS A 169 10.92 -17.18 0.06
C LYS A 169 11.77 -15.92 0.23
N ASN A 170 12.73 -15.75 -0.68
CA ASN A 170 13.60 -14.58 -0.71
C ASN A 170 13.41 -13.82 -2.03
N HIS A 171 13.33 -12.50 -1.99
CA HIS A 171 13.13 -11.67 -3.18
C HIS A 171 14.21 -11.87 -4.25
N ARG A 172 15.46 -12.14 -3.85
CA ARG A 172 16.56 -12.36 -4.80
C ARG A 172 16.32 -13.60 -5.66
N ASP A 173 15.82 -14.67 -5.03
CA ASP A 173 15.52 -15.92 -5.75
C ASP A 173 14.28 -15.74 -6.65
N LEU A 174 13.28 -14.98 -6.17
CA LEU A 174 12.06 -14.71 -6.92
C LEU A 174 12.30 -13.86 -8.17
N LEU A 175 13.27 -12.93 -8.13
CA LEU A 175 13.57 -12.00 -9.22
C LEU A 175 14.74 -12.46 -10.11
N GLN A 176 15.35 -13.61 -9.84
CA GLN A 176 16.32 -14.21 -10.76
C GLN A 176 15.60 -14.70 -12.03
N LYS A 177 15.96 -14.09 -13.18
CA LYS A 177 15.49 -14.48 -14.51
C LYS A 177 16.38 -15.58 -15.09
#